data_2b03f52e76c7cc2b0d8f99e21d37e58e
#
_entry.id   2b03f52e76c7cc2b0d8f99e21d37e58e
#
_cell.length_a   1.000
_cell.length_b   1.000
_cell.length_c   1.000
_cell.angle_alpha   90.00
_cell.angle_beta   90.00
_cell.angle_gamma   90.00
#
_symmetry.space_group_name_H-M   'P 1'
#
loop_
_entity.id
_entity.type
_entity.pdbx_description
1 polymer ?
#
loop_
_entity_poly.entity_id
_entity_poly.type
_entity_poly.pdbx_seq_one_letter_code
_entity_poly.pdbx_strand_id
1 'polypeptide(L)'
;VVWTKGPGSRSFFEDAYLARYLGYTLVQTDDLAVRNNQLMLKTLGGLLPVDVLWRRVNDENCDPVELHSSTGGVAGLLEVLRSGNVAIVNGLGSRLVESPLLAVWLPKIAEYFSLGPLQLPTKPTWWCSDENSFHWVMAHLHEVVILPAFRMGNVAPLYPADMSQAEKQALVHRIRSQPAAFVAQQKIERSTTPVWNGDQVKHWPLALRGFVLGSEGGHRTLQGGLARVAWKPQLLDQSPTSGEKSQDVWIQGHRSAPPTDAASSTAGPITLKRSGTELPSRVADSFFWLGRNIERAEFGARLMRIALQLLLNEREGILEGSRVLRALAESGQIEPDLIVPGMKETLPVLTSSLPRSLFSDDLPMGFRSSLDHVIRLSAGLRDRLSTDSWRIINRMDALCARRPASDLPDVADATELLDMLIS
;
A
#
# COMPACT_ATOMS: atom_id res chain seq x y z
N VAL A 1 11.55 -7.26 13.55
CA VAL A 1 11.23 -6.22 12.56
C VAL A 1 10.04 -6.62 11.70
N VAL A 2 9.30 -5.67 11.14
CA VAL A 2 8.22 -5.89 10.15
C VAL A 2 8.75 -5.54 8.77
N TRP A 3 8.85 -6.54 7.88
CA TRP A 3 9.38 -6.35 6.53
C TRP A 3 8.28 -6.12 5.53
N THR A 4 8.21 -4.91 4.96
CA THR A 4 7.22 -4.46 3.99
C THR A 4 7.80 -4.27 2.59
N LYS A 5 6.93 -4.30 1.58
CA LYS A 5 7.28 -3.92 0.19
C LYS A 5 7.49 -2.41 -0.01
N GLY A 6 7.12 -1.61 0.99
CA GLY A 6 7.20 -0.15 0.92
C GLY A 6 5.95 0.54 0.38
N PRO A 7 6.02 1.88 0.20
CA PRO A 7 4.86 2.75 -0.06
C PRO A 7 4.05 2.41 -1.33
N GLY A 8 4.67 1.77 -2.32
CA GLY A 8 3.99 1.31 -3.54
C GLY A 8 3.08 0.10 -3.35
N SER A 9 3.09 -0.54 -2.17
CA SER A 9 2.24 -1.70 -1.88
C SER A 9 0.88 -1.28 -1.34
N ARG A 10 -0.17 -1.96 -1.77
CA ARG A 10 -1.52 -1.77 -1.20
C ARG A 10 -1.60 -2.08 0.30
N SER A 11 -0.75 -2.97 0.81
CA SER A 11 -0.70 -3.33 2.24
C SER A 11 0.15 -2.38 3.08
N PHE A 12 0.86 -1.42 2.49
CA PHE A 12 1.83 -0.60 3.20
C PHE A 12 1.22 0.16 4.38
N PHE A 13 0.00 0.69 4.22
CA PHE A 13 -0.70 1.36 5.32
C PHE A 13 -0.93 0.42 6.51
N GLU A 14 -1.41 -0.81 6.23
CA GLU A 14 -1.62 -1.84 7.26
C GLU A 14 -0.30 -2.23 7.91
N ASP A 15 0.76 -2.44 7.12
CA ASP A 15 2.08 -2.81 7.60
C ASP A 15 2.67 -1.72 8.52
N ALA A 16 2.57 -0.45 8.12
CA ALA A 16 3.03 0.69 8.90
C ALA A 16 2.21 0.88 10.20
N TYR A 17 0.89 0.70 10.12
CA TYR A 17 0.02 0.75 11.28
C TYR A 17 0.36 -0.35 12.30
N LEU A 18 0.52 -1.59 11.84
CA LEU A 18 0.88 -2.73 12.69
C LEU A 18 2.25 -2.53 13.34
N ALA A 19 3.25 -2.12 12.59
CA ALA A 19 4.59 -1.86 13.11
C ALA A 19 4.54 -0.79 14.21
N ARG A 20 3.81 0.32 13.97
CA ARG A 20 3.64 1.39 14.96
C ARG A 20 2.85 0.94 16.18
N TYR A 21 1.75 0.23 15.98
CA TYR A 21 0.86 -0.22 17.07
C TYR A 21 1.59 -1.19 18.01
N LEU A 22 2.37 -2.12 17.44
CA LEU A 22 3.11 -3.13 18.18
C LEU A 22 4.50 -2.64 18.65
N GLY A 23 4.94 -1.46 18.21
CA GLY A 23 6.25 -0.91 18.57
C GLY A 23 7.43 -1.57 17.86
N TYR A 24 7.20 -2.28 16.74
CA TYR A 24 8.25 -2.90 15.95
C TYR A 24 8.82 -1.96 14.88
N THR A 25 10.08 -2.16 14.51
CA THR A 25 10.70 -1.39 13.43
C THR A 25 10.16 -1.87 12.08
N LEU A 26 9.59 -0.93 11.31
CA LEU A 26 9.20 -1.16 9.93
C LEU A 26 10.43 -1.04 9.04
N VAL A 27 10.67 -2.05 8.22
CA VAL A 27 11.83 -2.12 7.33
C VAL A 27 11.42 -2.47 5.91
N GLN A 28 12.17 -1.96 4.95
CA GLN A 28 12.10 -2.33 3.54
C GLN A 28 13.31 -3.20 3.18
N THR A 29 13.32 -3.77 2.00
CA THR A 29 14.40 -4.64 1.52
C THR A 29 15.78 -4.00 1.66
N ASP A 30 15.90 -2.72 1.31
CA ASP A 30 17.17 -1.98 1.33
C ASP A 30 17.70 -1.71 2.76
N ASP A 31 16.82 -1.80 3.76
CA ASP A 31 17.22 -1.68 5.17
C ASP A 31 17.90 -2.94 5.70
N LEU A 32 17.78 -4.07 4.99
CA LEU A 32 18.26 -5.38 5.40
C LEU A 32 19.53 -5.79 4.64
N ALA A 33 20.36 -6.61 5.26
CA ALA A 33 21.50 -7.25 4.63
C ALA A 33 21.84 -8.56 5.33
N VAL A 34 22.41 -9.51 4.61
CA VAL A 34 23.01 -10.71 5.20
C VAL A 34 24.51 -10.46 5.39
N ARG A 35 25.00 -10.70 6.61
CA ARG A 35 26.43 -10.66 6.96
C ARG A 35 26.76 -11.80 7.93
N ASN A 36 27.82 -12.54 7.64
CA ASN A 36 28.26 -13.66 8.48
C ASN A 36 27.15 -14.65 8.81
N ASN A 37 26.35 -14.98 7.81
CA ASN A 37 25.17 -15.86 7.95
C ASN A 37 24.15 -15.39 8.99
N GLN A 38 24.01 -14.07 9.17
CA GLN A 38 23.01 -13.42 10.00
C GLN A 38 22.26 -12.36 9.22
N LEU A 39 20.96 -12.21 9.49
CA LEU A 39 20.17 -11.11 8.97
C LEU A 39 20.44 -9.86 9.81
N MET A 40 20.83 -8.79 9.15
CA MET A 40 21.21 -7.53 9.78
C MET A 40 20.33 -6.38 9.31
N LEU A 41 19.98 -5.50 10.22
CA LEU A 41 19.36 -4.21 9.96
C LEU A 41 20.43 -3.13 9.83
N LYS A 42 20.40 -2.36 8.75
CA LYS A 42 21.28 -1.21 8.52
C LYS A 42 20.74 0.00 9.29
N THR A 43 21.48 0.47 10.28
CA THR A 43 21.11 1.63 11.10
C THR A 43 22.21 2.69 11.11
N LEU A 44 21.90 3.88 11.64
CA LEU A 44 22.90 4.94 11.86
C LEU A 44 24.04 4.50 12.80
N GLY A 45 23.75 3.62 13.74
CA GLY A 45 24.74 3.06 14.67
C GLY A 45 25.51 1.86 14.10
N GLY A 46 25.26 1.45 12.85
CA GLY A 46 25.87 0.29 12.23
C GLY A 46 24.87 -0.83 11.94
N LEU A 47 25.36 -2.06 11.85
CA LEU A 47 24.55 -3.24 11.58
C LEU A 47 24.05 -3.85 12.90
N LEU A 48 22.74 -4.02 13.03
CA LEU A 48 22.10 -4.69 14.16
C LEU A 48 21.54 -6.06 13.73
N PRO A 49 21.73 -7.13 14.50
CA PRO A 49 21.17 -8.43 14.19
C PRO A 49 19.64 -8.39 14.31
N VAL A 50 18.97 -9.16 13.43
CA VAL A 50 17.51 -9.34 13.40
C VAL A 50 17.20 -10.77 13.83
N ASP A 51 16.58 -10.95 14.99
CA ASP A 51 16.22 -12.26 15.52
C ASP A 51 14.90 -12.76 14.94
N VAL A 52 13.96 -11.85 14.71
CA VAL A 52 12.61 -12.17 14.19
C VAL A 52 12.25 -11.26 13.02
N LEU A 53 11.90 -11.88 11.90
CA LEU A 53 11.44 -11.21 10.69
C LEU A 53 9.95 -11.48 10.48
N TRP A 54 9.10 -10.49 10.75
CA TRP A 54 7.70 -10.55 10.37
C TRP A 54 7.55 -10.13 8.91
N ARG A 55 7.38 -11.12 8.05
CA ARG A 55 7.38 -10.97 6.61
C ARG A 55 6.00 -10.55 6.06
N ARG A 56 5.95 -9.42 5.38
CA ARG A 56 4.80 -8.95 4.58
C ARG A 56 5.10 -8.92 3.07
N VAL A 57 6.23 -9.53 2.70
CA VAL A 57 6.71 -9.69 1.32
C VAL A 57 6.36 -11.09 0.83
N ASN A 58 5.98 -11.26 -0.43
CA ASN A 58 5.65 -12.57 -0.99
C ASN A 58 6.88 -13.48 -1.07
N ASP A 59 6.66 -14.80 -1.05
CA ASP A 59 7.72 -15.81 -1.07
C ASP A 59 8.72 -15.58 -2.21
N GLU A 60 8.21 -15.40 -3.43
CA GLU A 60 9.02 -15.19 -4.63
C GLU A 60 9.94 -13.96 -4.57
N ASN A 61 9.66 -13.00 -3.68
CA ASN A 61 10.43 -11.76 -3.56
C ASN A 61 11.32 -11.74 -2.31
N CYS A 62 11.58 -12.90 -1.69
CA CYS A 62 12.35 -12.95 -0.46
C CYS A 62 13.86 -13.02 -0.68
N ASP A 63 14.30 -13.78 -1.70
CA ASP A 63 15.73 -13.93 -2.01
C ASP A 63 15.92 -13.90 -3.53
N PRO A 64 16.59 -12.88 -4.07
CA PRO A 64 16.78 -12.75 -5.52
C PRO A 64 17.73 -13.80 -6.10
N VAL A 65 18.61 -14.38 -5.27
CA VAL A 65 19.60 -15.36 -5.74
C VAL A 65 18.96 -16.75 -5.92
N GLU A 66 18.26 -17.22 -4.91
CA GLU A 66 17.68 -18.58 -4.96
C GLU A 66 16.28 -18.63 -5.53
N LEU A 67 15.49 -17.57 -5.41
CA LEU A 67 14.11 -17.54 -5.93
C LEU A 67 13.99 -16.79 -7.26
N HIS A 68 15.10 -16.34 -7.83
CA HIS A 68 15.18 -15.64 -9.11
C HIS A 68 14.21 -14.43 -9.20
N SER A 69 14.07 -13.70 -8.08
CA SER A 69 13.19 -12.53 -8.02
C SER A 69 13.73 -11.40 -8.89
N SER A 70 12.92 -10.90 -9.80
CA SER A 70 13.22 -9.68 -10.58
C SER A 70 12.90 -8.38 -9.82
N THR A 71 12.20 -8.45 -8.68
CA THR A 71 11.65 -7.29 -7.97
C THR A 71 12.35 -6.99 -6.65
N GLY A 72 13.52 -7.57 -6.42
CA GLY A 72 14.29 -7.40 -5.20
C GLY A 72 14.14 -8.56 -4.23
N GLY A 73 14.64 -8.35 -3.01
CA GLY A 73 14.72 -9.35 -1.94
C GLY A 73 16.02 -9.18 -1.18
N VAL A 74 16.23 -9.96 -0.14
CA VAL A 74 17.46 -9.94 0.65
C VAL A 74 18.32 -11.14 0.22
N ALA A 75 19.40 -10.86 -0.51
CA ALA A 75 20.28 -11.90 -1.02
C ALA A 75 20.90 -12.72 0.13
N GLY A 76 20.77 -14.05 0.06
CA GLY A 76 21.24 -14.98 1.08
C GLY A 76 20.29 -15.18 2.27
N LEU A 77 19.09 -14.62 2.22
CA LEU A 77 18.10 -14.79 3.30
C LEU A 77 17.71 -16.26 3.51
N LEU A 78 17.57 -17.03 2.41
CA LEU A 78 17.22 -18.45 2.52
C LEU A 78 18.28 -19.25 3.27
N GLU A 79 19.55 -18.94 3.07
CA GLU A 79 20.62 -19.61 3.79
C GLU A 79 20.60 -19.28 5.29
N VAL A 80 20.35 -18.02 5.64
CA VAL A 80 20.17 -17.59 7.04
C VAL A 80 19.01 -18.33 7.70
N LEU A 81 17.89 -18.51 6.98
CA LEU A 81 16.72 -19.24 7.45
C LEU A 81 17.00 -20.74 7.65
N ARG A 82 17.69 -21.39 6.70
CA ARG A 82 18.08 -22.80 6.82
C ARG A 82 19.01 -23.05 8.00
N SER A 83 19.86 -22.08 8.28
CA SER A 83 20.78 -22.14 9.44
C SER A 83 20.11 -21.84 10.77
N GLY A 84 18.82 -21.46 10.78
CA GLY A 84 18.08 -21.14 11.99
C GLY A 84 18.51 -19.84 12.68
N ASN A 85 19.24 -18.97 11.99
CA ASN A 85 19.79 -17.75 12.57
C ASN A 85 18.80 -16.57 12.57
N VAL A 86 17.61 -16.75 12.02
CA VAL A 86 16.49 -15.81 12.12
C VAL A 86 15.18 -16.58 12.12
N ALA A 87 14.25 -16.19 12.98
CA ALA A 87 12.87 -16.69 12.95
C ALA A 87 12.04 -15.86 11.95
N ILE A 88 11.26 -16.53 11.09
CA ILE A 88 10.41 -15.86 10.12
C ILE A 88 8.94 -16.16 10.38
N VAL A 89 8.10 -15.14 10.34
CA VAL A 89 6.64 -15.21 10.45
C VAL A 89 6.01 -14.54 9.20
N ASN A 90 5.23 -15.19 8.39
CA ASN A 90 5.01 -16.62 8.22
C ASN A 90 6.18 -17.25 7.45
N GLY A 91 6.40 -18.55 7.66
CA GLY A 91 7.47 -19.30 6.99
C GLY A 91 7.36 -19.22 5.45
N LEU A 92 8.50 -19.36 4.78
CA LEU A 92 8.54 -19.52 3.31
C LEU A 92 7.85 -20.83 2.92
N GLY A 93 7.17 -20.81 1.77
CA GLY A 93 6.35 -21.93 1.31
C GLY A 93 4.90 -21.90 1.83
N SER A 94 4.56 -21.08 2.83
CA SER A 94 3.19 -20.94 3.33
C SER A 94 2.19 -20.52 2.24
N ARG A 95 2.66 -19.89 1.18
CA ARG A 95 1.84 -19.53 0.01
C ARG A 95 1.26 -20.74 -0.73
N LEU A 96 1.85 -21.91 -0.61
CA LEU A 96 1.30 -23.13 -1.20
C LEU A 96 -0.09 -23.43 -0.64
N VAL A 97 -0.31 -23.24 0.67
CA VAL A 97 -1.63 -23.45 1.30
C VAL A 97 -2.68 -22.41 0.89
N GLU A 98 -2.27 -21.28 0.32
CA GLU A 98 -3.18 -20.29 -0.26
C GLU A 98 -3.57 -20.60 -1.71
N SER A 99 -2.99 -21.64 -2.32
CA SER A 99 -3.26 -22.01 -3.70
C SER A 99 -4.69 -22.49 -3.88
N PRO A 100 -5.45 -21.95 -4.85
CA PRO A 100 -6.80 -22.43 -5.14
C PRO A 100 -6.86 -23.91 -5.44
N LEU A 101 -5.78 -24.47 -6.00
CA LEU A 101 -5.64 -25.89 -6.28
C LEU A 101 -5.77 -26.77 -5.03
N LEU A 102 -5.31 -26.28 -3.87
CA LEU A 102 -5.39 -27.05 -2.62
C LEU A 102 -6.84 -27.40 -2.24
N ALA A 103 -7.80 -26.53 -2.58
CA ALA A 103 -9.21 -26.76 -2.30
C ALA A 103 -9.76 -28.07 -2.91
N VAL A 104 -9.16 -28.57 -3.99
CA VAL A 104 -9.52 -29.84 -4.63
C VAL A 104 -9.28 -31.02 -3.69
N TRP A 105 -8.22 -30.97 -2.90
CA TRP A 105 -7.79 -32.08 -2.04
C TRP A 105 -8.09 -31.86 -0.56
N LEU A 106 -8.51 -30.70 -0.12
CA LEU A 106 -8.76 -30.42 1.30
C LEU A 106 -9.68 -31.43 1.98
N PRO A 107 -10.79 -31.93 1.37
CA PRO A 107 -11.60 -32.97 1.98
C PRO A 107 -10.82 -34.29 2.19
N LYS A 108 -10.04 -34.71 1.20
CA LYS A 108 -9.22 -35.93 1.27
C LYS A 108 -8.07 -35.80 2.27
N ILE A 109 -7.49 -34.60 2.38
CA ILE A 109 -6.45 -34.29 3.37
C ILE A 109 -7.03 -34.38 4.77
N ALA A 110 -8.23 -33.81 5.00
CA ALA A 110 -8.91 -33.91 6.29
C ALA A 110 -9.21 -35.37 6.68
N GLU A 111 -9.65 -36.17 5.72
CA GLU A 111 -9.87 -37.63 5.92
C GLU A 111 -8.57 -38.36 6.26
N TYR A 112 -7.48 -38.10 5.49
CA TYR A 112 -6.18 -38.71 5.72
C TYR A 112 -5.64 -38.44 7.13
N PHE A 113 -5.80 -37.24 7.64
CA PHE A 113 -5.41 -36.86 8.99
C PHE A 113 -6.46 -37.21 10.07
N SER A 114 -7.52 -37.94 9.72
CA SER A 114 -8.60 -38.31 10.65
C SER A 114 -9.25 -37.11 11.36
N LEU A 115 -9.32 -35.96 10.70
CA LEU A 115 -9.90 -34.71 11.24
C LEU A 115 -11.45 -34.67 11.14
N GLY A 116 -12.05 -35.67 10.49
CA GLY A 116 -13.49 -35.69 10.20
C GLY A 116 -13.85 -34.75 9.01
N PRO A 117 -15.14 -34.55 8.76
CA PRO A 117 -15.60 -33.70 7.70
C PRO A 117 -15.24 -32.22 7.95
N LEU A 118 -14.97 -31.47 6.89
CA LEU A 118 -14.69 -30.05 7.01
C LEU A 118 -15.88 -29.30 7.61
N GLN A 119 -15.67 -28.61 8.74
CA GLN A 119 -16.71 -27.79 9.39
C GLN A 119 -17.07 -26.55 8.53
N LEU A 120 -16.10 -25.99 7.81
CA LEU A 120 -16.28 -24.96 6.81
C LEU A 120 -16.08 -25.60 5.43
N PRO A 121 -17.14 -25.84 4.65
CA PRO A 121 -17.02 -26.43 3.32
C PRO A 121 -16.26 -25.50 2.39
N THR A 122 -15.41 -26.07 1.54
CA THR A 122 -14.77 -25.33 0.46
C THR A 122 -15.73 -25.18 -0.72
N LYS A 123 -15.47 -24.17 -1.56
CA LYS A 123 -16.16 -24.09 -2.85
C LYS A 123 -15.82 -25.34 -3.68
N PRO A 124 -16.79 -25.97 -4.35
CA PRO A 124 -16.48 -27.00 -5.33
C PRO A 124 -15.43 -26.48 -6.34
N THR A 125 -14.35 -27.22 -6.45
CA THR A 125 -13.17 -26.80 -7.23
C THR A 125 -12.71 -27.97 -8.10
N TRP A 126 -12.44 -27.69 -9.35
CA TRP A 126 -12.00 -28.65 -10.37
C TRP A 126 -10.62 -28.24 -10.88
N TRP A 127 -9.68 -29.17 -10.92
CA TRP A 127 -8.39 -28.93 -11.54
C TRP A 127 -8.45 -29.26 -13.02
N CYS A 128 -8.12 -28.31 -13.87
CA CYS A 128 -8.23 -28.49 -15.32
C CYS A 128 -7.23 -29.50 -15.90
N SER A 129 -6.23 -29.97 -15.14
CA SER A 129 -5.32 -31.03 -15.57
C SER A 129 -5.92 -32.44 -15.39
N ASP A 130 -6.98 -32.59 -14.61
CA ASP A 130 -7.74 -33.82 -14.52
C ASP A 130 -8.75 -33.89 -15.68
N GLU A 131 -8.73 -34.98 -16.46
CA GLU A 131 -9.50 -35.09 -17.69
C GLU A 131 -11.01 -34.98 -17.46
N ASN A 132 -11.53 -35.63 -16.41
CA ASN A 132 -12.95 -35.57 -16.06
C ASN A 132 -13.37 -34.16 -15.62
N SER A 133 -12.56 -33.54 -14.79
CA SER A 133 -12.74 -32.16 -14.34
C SER A 133 -12.71 -31.19 -15.50
N PHE A 134 -11.78 -31.38 -16.44
CA PHE A 134 -11.68 -30.54 -17.63
C PHE A 134 -12.93 -30.62 -18.51
N HIS A 135 -13.42 -31.82 -18.79
CA HIS A 135 -14.63 -32.01 -19.59
C HIS A 135 -15.85 -31.36 -18.92
N TRP A 136 -15.98 -31.53 -17.61
CA TRP A 136 -17.06 -30.91 -16.85
C TRP A 136 -16.96 -29.39 -16.92
N VAL A 137 -15.80 -28.81 -16.67
CA VAL A 137 -15.56 -27.34 -16.71
C VAL A 137 -15.89 -26.76 -18.09
N MET A 138 -15.48 -27.46 -19.17
CA MET A 138 -15.76 -26.97 -20.52
C MET A 138 -17.26 -26.94 -20.83
N ALA A 139 -18.04 -27.88 -20.29
CA ALA A 139 -19.48 -27.92 -20.46
C ALA A 139 -20.21 -26.84 -19.59
N HIS A 140 -19.60 -26.42 -18.48
CA HIS A 140 -20.24 -25.55 -17.46
C HIS A 140 -19.47 -24.22 -17.28
N LEU A 141 -18.81 -23.69 -18.32
CA LEU A 141 -17.99 -22.48 -18.25
C LEU A 141 -18.76 -21.24 -17.70
N HIS A 142 -20.06 -21.18 -17.88
CA HIS A 142 -20.88 -20.08 -17.40
C HIS A 142 -21.18 -20.14 -15.87
N GLU A 143 -20.97 -21.28 -15.25
CA GLU A 143 -21.21 -21.53 -13.82
C GLU A 143 -19.96 -21.44 -12.95
N VAL A 144 -18.80 -21.25 -13.57
CA VAL A 144 -17.53 -21.27 -12.87
C VAL A 144 -16.75 -19.96 -12.96
N VAL A 145 -15.84 -19.78 -12.03
CA VAL A 145 -14.79 -18.76 -12.00
C VAL A 145 -13.47 -19.46 -12.24
N ILE A 146 -12.70 -19.02 -13.22
CA ILE A 146 -11.39 -19.60 -13.54
C ILE A 146 -10.31 -18.84 -12.78
N LEU A 147 -9.47 -19.58 -12.07
CA LEU A 147 -8.38 -19.09 -11.23
C LEU A 147 -7.06 -19.74 -11.66
N PRO A 148 -5.92 -19.07 -11.43
CA PRO A 148 -4.63 -19.76 -11.50
C PRO A 148 -4.58 -20.85 -10.41
N ALA A 149 -4.08 -22.04 -10.78
CA ALA A 149 -3.94 -23.17 -9.85
C ALA A 149 -3.04 -22.81 -8.68
N PHE A 150 -1.95 -22.10 -8.95
CA PHE A 150 -1.02 -21.56 -7.97
C PHE A 150 -1.10 -20.03 -7.97
N ARG A 151 -1.14 -19.43 -6.79
CA ARG A 151 -1.08 -17.97 -6.68
C ARG A 151 0.33 -17.46 -6.98
N MET A 152 0.56 -17.11 -8.23
CA MET A 152 1.76 -16.39 -8.65
C MET A 152 1.37 -14.98 -9.07
N GLY A 153 1.82 -13.96 -8.32
CA GLY A 153 1.44 -12.56 -8.57
C GLY A 153 -0.02 -12.22 -8.22
N ASN A 154 -0.48 -11.06 -8.68
CA ASN A 154 -1.86 -10.58 -8.52
C ASN A 154 -2.68 -10.89 -9.79
N VAL A 155 -2.87 -12.15 -10.10
CA VAL A 155 -3.74 -12.55 -11.22
C VAL A 155 -5.19 -12.51 -10.76
N ALA A 156 -5.99 -11.67 -11.41
CA ALA A 156 -7.41 -11.55 -11.11
C ALA A 156 -8.18 -12.81 -11.55
N PRO A 157 -9.23 -13.21 -10.81
CA PRO A 157 -10.15 -14.23 -11.23
C PRO A 157 -10.80 -13.90 -12.58
N LEU A 158 -11.04 -14.89 -13.40
CA LEU A 158 -11.68 -14.76 -14.71
C LEU A 158 -13.11 -15.29 -14.63
N TYR A 159 -14.07 -14.51 -15.13
CA TYR A 159 -15.50 -14.82 -15.09
C TYR A 159 -16.00 -15.10 -16.49
N PRO A 160 -16.00 -16.35 -16.96
CA PRO A 160 -16.42 -16.67 -18.34
C PRO A 160 -17.86 -16.23 -18.64
N ALA A 161 -18.74 -16.19 -17.63
CA ALA A 161 -20.12 -15.71 -17.83
C ALA A 161 -20.18 -14.26 -18.35
N ASP A 162 -19.21 -13.43 -17.96
CA ASP A 162 -19.17 -11.99 -18.27
C ASP A 162 -18.32 -11.70 -19.54
N MET A 163 -17.74 -12.74 -20.18
CA MET A 163 -16.85 -12.61 -21.35
C MET A 163 -17.60 -12.67 -22.67
N SER A 164 -17.08 -11.98 -23.65
CA SER A 164 -17.47 -12.15 -25.06
C SER A 164 -17.13 -13.55 -25.60
N GLN A 165 -17.73 -13.93 -26.71
CA GLN A 165 -17.46 -15.25 -27.31
C GLN A 165 -15.98 -15.42 -27.73
N ALA A 166 -15.34 -14.36 -28.24
CA ALA A 166 -13.95 -14.37 -28.62
C ALA A 166 -13.02 -14.55 -27.40
N GLU A 167 -13.29 -13.84 -26.30
CA GLU A 167 -12.54 -13.98 -25.04
C GLU A 167 -12.69 -15.38 -24.44
N LYS A 168 -13.91 -15.96 -24.49
CA LYS A 168 -14.16 -17.36 -24.07
C LYS A 168 -13.33 -18.34 -24.88
N GLN A 169 -13.29 -18.19 -26.20
CA GLN A 169 -12.47 -19.06 -27.07
C GLN A 169 -10.97 -18.94 -26.75
N ALA A 170 -10.49 -17.72 -26.57
CA ALA A 170 -9.10 -17.48 -26.17
C ALA A 170 -8.77 -18.11 -24.80
N LEU A 171 -9.68 -17.99 -23.82
CA LEU A 171 -9.55 -18.60 -22.50
C LEU A 171 -9.51 -20.15 -22.62
N VAL A 172 -10.41 -20.76 -23.37
CA VAL A 172 -10.45 -22.21 -23.58
C VAL A 172 -9.17 -22.69 -24.24
N HIS A 173 -8.66 -21.97 -25.25
CA HIS A 173 -7.39 -22.29 -25.88
C HIS A 173 -6.24 -22.24 -24.87
N ARG A 174 -6.19 -21.23 -24.03
CA ARG A 174 -5.17 -21.07 -22.99
C ARG A 174 -5.24 -22.17 -21.93
N ILE A 175 -6.45 -22.55 -21.49
CA ILE A 175 -6.61 -23.66 -20.54
C ILE A 175 -6.16 -24.99 -21.19
N ARG A 176 -6.49 -25.23 -22.44
CA ARG A 176 -6.05 -26.45 -23.18
C ARG A 176 -4.54 -26.52 -23.35
N SER A 177 -3.88 -25.39 -23.58
CA SER A 177 -2.42 -25.35 -23.74
C SER A 177 -1.66 -25.55 -22.43
N GLN A 178 -2.25 -25.15 -21.29
CA GLN A 178 -1.64 -25.21 -19.96
C GLN A 178 -2.65 -25.65 -18.89
N PRO A 179 -3.24 -26.85 -18.97
CA PRO A 179 -4.34 -27.24 -18.09
C PRO A 179 -3.93 -27.28 -16.61
N ALA A 180 -2.69 -27.61 -16.30
CA ALA A 180 -2.17 -27.66 -14.94
C ALA A 180 -2.12 -26.27 -14.26
N ALA A 181 -2.09 -25.20 -15.05
CA ALA A 181 -2.01 -23.84 -14.54
C ALA A 181 -3.36 -23.29 -14.06
N PHE A 182 -4.48 -23.99 -14.29
CA PHE A 182 -5.82 -23.49 -14.02
C PHE A 182 -6.65 -24.40 -13.14
N VAL A 183 -7.47 -23.79 -12.30
CA VAL A 183 -8.59 -24.42 -11.60
C VAL A 183 -9.87 -23.66 -11.90
N ALA A 184 -10.99 -24.36 -11.88
CA ALA A 184 -12.31 -23.78 -11.92
C ALA A 184 -12.97 -23.92 -10.55
N GLN A 185 -13.56 -22.86 -10.04
CA GLN A 185 -14.38 -22.88 -8.82
C GLN A 185 -15.81 -22.54 -9.15
N GLN A 186 -16.74 -23.20 -8.49
CA GLN A 186 -18.16 -22.89 -8.64
C GLN A 186 -18.43 -21.42 -8.31
N LYS A 187 -19.13 -20.74 -9.19
CA LYS A 187 -19.65 -19.40 -8.90
C LYS A 187 -20.75 -19.54 -7.84
N ILE A 188 -20.54 -18.89 -6.70
CA ILE A 188 -21.50 -18.87 -5.61
C ILE A 188 -22.16 -17.49 -5.51
N GLU A 189 -23.43 -17.47 -5.17
CA GLU A 189 -24.10 -16.26 -4.75
C GLU A 189 -23.66 -15.90 -3.33
N ARG A 190 -23.31 -14.62 -3.15
CA ARG A 190 -22.87 -14.12 -1.85
C ARG A 190 -24.08 -13.64 -1.05
N SER A 191 -24.03 -13.82 0.26
CA SER A 191 -24.93 -13.14 1.17
C SER A 191 -24.78 -11.63 1.01
N THR A 192 -25.84 -10.89 1.29
CA THR A 192 -25.87 -9.44 1.20
C THR A 192 -26.14 -8.80 2.54
N THR A 193 -25.74 -7.54 2.69
CA THR A 193 -25.96 -6.73 3.88
C THR A 193 -26.41 -5.33 3.48
N PRO A 194 -27.20 -4.61 4.31
CA PRO A 194 -27.58 -3.24 4.03
C PRO A 194 -26.38 -2.32 4.12
N VAL A 195 -26.20 -1.47 3.12
CA VAL A 195 -25.11 -0.48 3.02
C VAL A 195 -25.69 0.87 2.60
N TRP A 196 -25.34 1.92 3.33
CA TRP A 196 -25.62 3.28 2.95
C TRP A 196 -24.65 3.74 1.87
N ASN A 197 -25.16 4.13 0.69
CA ASN A 197 -24.35 4.54 -0.45
C ASN A 197 -24.26 6.06 -0.66
N GLY A 198 -24.78 6.83 0.29
CA GLY A 198 -24.86 8.28 0.20
C GLY A 198 -26.31 8.80 0.08
N ASP A 199 -27.17 8.10 -0.67
CA ASP A 199 -28.55 8.49 -0.92
C ASP A 199 -29.58 7.53 -0.31
N GLN A 200 -29.31 6.24 -0.34
CA GLN A 200 -30.25 5.18 0.05
C GLN A 200 -29.51 3.95 0.58
N VAL A 201 -30.25 3.12 1.30
CA VAL A 201 -29.75 1.80 1.73
C VAL A 201 -29.90 0.83 0.56
N LYS A 202 -28.79 0.19 0.16
CA LYS A 202 -28.74 -0.89 -0.82
C LYS A 202 -28.18 -2.15 -0.21
N HIS A 203 -28.61 -3.31 -0.72
CA HIS A 203 -28.05 -4.60 -0.31
C HIS A 203 -26.82 -4.92 -1.18
N TRP A 204 -25.64 -4.96 -0.54
CA TRP A 204 -24.39 -5.27 -1.21
C TRP A 204 -23.86 -6.65 -0.82
N PRO A 205 -23.24 -7.38 -1.76
CA PRO A 205 -22.51 -8.60 -1.46
C PRO A 205 -21.47 -8.39 -0.40
N LEU A 206 -21.32 -9.40 0.48
CA LEU A 206 -20.33 -9.37 1.56
C LEU A 206 -19.36 -10.55 1.50
N ALA A 207 -18.19 -10.36 2.07
CA ALA A 207 -17.22 -11.40 2.38
C ALA A 207 -16.77 -11.23 3.84
N LEU A 208 -16.87 -12.29 4.60
CA LEU A 208 -16.42 -12.33 6.00
C LEU A 208 -14.98 -12.83 6.08
N ARG A 209 -14.12 -12.10 6.77
CA ARG A 209 -12.75 -12.50 7.10
C ARG A 209 -12.68 -12.85 8.58
N GLY A 210 -12.44 -14.12 8.88
CA GLY A 210 -12.12 -14.61 10.21
C GLY A 210 -10.61 -14.83 10.36
N PHE A 211 -10.15 -14.97 11.60
CA PHE A 211 -8.75 -15.21 11.93
C PHE A 211 -8.64 -16.44 12.84
N VAL A 212 -7.72 -17.33 12.49
CA VAL A 212 -7.40 -18.53 13.28
C VAL A 212 -5.91 -18.50 13.61
N LEU A 213 -5.58 -18.72 14.85
CA LEU A 213 -4.22 -18.74 15.37
C LEU A 213 -3.87 -20.17 15.80
N GLY A 214 -2.72 -20.66 15.33
CA GLY A 214 -2.11 -21.89 15.88
C GLY A 214 -1.53 -21.63 17.26
N SER A 215 -1.72 -22.54 18.18
CA SER A 215 -1.13 -22.51 19.54
C SER A 215 -0.73 -23.93 19.96
N GLU A 216 0.10 -24.06 21.00
CA GLU A 216 0.57 -25.37 21.51
C GLU A 216 -0.57 -26.32 21.90
N GLY A 217 -1.75 -25.79 22.23
CA GLY A 217 -2.96 -26.58 22.56
C GLY A 217 -3.95 -26.74 21.40
N GLY A 218 -3.59 -26.41 20.15
CA GLY A 218 -4.48 -26.47 18.99
C GLY A 218 -4.68 -25.13 18.32
N HIS A 219 -5.89 -24.85 17.85
CA HIS A 219 -6.20 -23.63 17.12
C HIS A 219 -7.17 -22.77 17.94
N ARG A 220 -6.95 -21.47 17.94
CA ARG A 220 -7.85 -20.47 18.54
C ARG A 220 -8.40 -19.56 17.46
N THR A 221 -9.71 -19.35 17.47
CA THR A 221 -10.37 -18.40 16.56
C THR A 221 -10.52 -17.06 17.26
N LEU A 222 -10.17 -15.98 16.56
CA LEU A 222 -10.45 -14.62 17.04
C LEU A 222 -11.96 -14.44 17.16
N GLN A 223 -12.42 -13.96 18.31
CA GLN A 223 -13.84 -13.64 18.54
C GLN A 223 -14.18 -12.37 17.80
N GLY A 224 -14.72 -12.51 16.59
CA GLY A 224 -15.03 -11.41 15.70
C GLY A 224 -14.46 -11.66 14.31
N GLY A 225 -14.57 -10.65 13.47
CA GLY A 225 -14.10 -10.71 12.11
C GLY A 225 -14.24 -9.36 11.43
N LEU A 226 -13.87 -9.32 10.15
CA LEU A 226 -14.05 -8.16 9.30
C LEU A 226 -14.98 -8.52 8.15
N ALA A 227 -16.14 -7.88 8.06
CA ALA A 227 -16.99 -7.95 6.88
C ALA A 227 -16.54 -6.89 5.87
N ARG A 228 -16.29 -7.34 4.63
CA ARG A 228 -16.02 -6.46 3.50
C ARG A 228 -17.19 -6.49 2.56
N VAL A 229 -17.58 -5.34 2.05
CA VAL A 229 -18.73 -5.18 1.17
C VAL A 229 -18.33 -4.45 -0.09
N ALA A 230 -18.95 -4.81 -1.20
CA ALA A 230 -18.75 -4.14 -2.47
C ALA A 230 -20.04 -4.20 -3.30
N TRP A 231 -20.26 -3.21 -4.16
CA TRP A 231 -21.45 -3.16 -5.03
C TRP A 231 -21.44 -4.26 -6.12
N LYS A 232 -20.26 -4.80 -6.45
CA LYS A 232 -20.09 -5.96 -7.33
C LYS A 232 -19.39 -7.10 -6.59
N PRO A 233 -19.89 -8.36 -6.67
CA PRO A 233 -19.27 -9.52 -6.00
C PRO A 233 -17.81 -9.75 -6.45
N GLN A 234 -17.48 -9.50 -7.72
CA GLN A 234 -16.16 -9.69 -8.31
C GLN A 234 -15.07 -8.84 -7.63
N LEU A 235 -15.43 -7.67 -7.09
CA LEU A 235 -14.50 -6.82 -6.35
C LEU A 235 -14.00 -7.48 -5.06
N LEU A 236 -14.81 -8.35 -4.45
CA LEU A 236 -14.44 -9.08 -3.24
C LEU A 236 -13.52 -10.28 -3.50
N ASP A 237 -13.42 -10.73 -4.76
CA ASP A 237 -12.59 -11.87 -5.14
C ASP A 237 -11.17 -11.47 -5.55
N GLN A 238 -10.90 -10.18 -5.77
CA GLN A 238 -9.60 -9.68 -6.26
C GLN A 238 -8.47 -9.87 -5.24
N SER A 239 -8.75 -9.68 -3.96
CA SER A 239 -7.77 -9.76 -2.88
C SER A 239 -8.49 -9.99 -1.54
N PRO A 240 -7.84 -10.62 -0.54
CA PRO A 240 -8.36 -10.68 0.82
C PRO A 240 -8.65 -9.33 1.46
N THR A 241 -8.08 -8.24 0.93
CA THR A 241 -8.29 -6.86 1.40
C THR A 241 -9.12 -6.01 0.45
N SER A 242 -9.57 -6.56 -0.68
CA SER A 242 -10.42 -5.82 -1.63
C SER A 242 -11.85 -5.69 -1.11
N GLY A 243 -12.48 -4.59 -1.45
CA GLY A 243 -13.81 -4.20 -1.03
C GLY A 243 -13.89 -2.67 -0.98
N GLU A 244 -15.09 -2.10 -1.00
CA GLU A 244 -15.28 -0.66 -0.96
C GLU A 244 -15.48 -0.13 0.44
N LYS A 245 -16.18 -0.93 1.27
CA LYS A 245 -16.43 -0.57 2.67
C LYS A 245 -16.23 -1.78 3.57
N SER A 246 -15.95 -1.52 4.83
CA SER A 246 -15.89 -2.51 5.89
C SER A 246 -17.07 -2.33 6.85
N GLN A 247 -17.54 -3.42 7.41
CA GLN A 247 -18.58 -3.43 8.45
C GLN A 247 -18.10 -4.27 9.63
N ASP A 248 -18.54 -3.90 10.83
CA ASP A 248 -18.30 -4.68 12.03
C ASP A 248 -19.06 -6.00 11.97
N VAL A 249 -18.46 -7.03 12.56
CA VAL A 249 -19.05 -8.36 12.69
C VAL A 249 -19.33 -8.63 14.15
N TRP A 250 -20.60 -8.77 14.46
CA TRP A 250 -21.07 -9.07 15.80
C TRP A 250 -21.47 -10.54 15.85
N ILE A 251 -20.81 -11.31 16.73
CA ILE A 251 -21.09 -12.71 16.94
C ILE A 251 -22.02 -12.83 18.14
N GLN A 252 -23.25 -13.27 17.88
CA GLN A 252 -24.18 -13.61 18.94
C GLN A 252 -23.81 -14.96 19.52
N GLY A 253 -23.53 -15.02 20.80
CA GLY A 253 -23.21 -16.26 21.50
C GLY A 253 -23.56 -16.15 22.98
N HIS A 254 -23.85 -17.30 23.62
CA HIS A 254 -23.92 -17.34 25.06
C HIS A 254 -22.51 -17.13 25.63
N ARG A 255 -22.39 -16.26 26.62
CA ARG A 255 -21.16 -16.05 27.39
C ARG A 255 -20.74 -17.40 28.00
N SER A 256 -19.75 -18.02 27.45
CA SER A 256 -19.09 -19.13 28.07
C SER A 256 -17.63 -19.21 27.68
N ALA A 257 -16.87 -18.22 28.06
CA ALA A 257 -15.49 -18.31 28.50
C ALA A 257 -15.16 -17.01 29.21
N PRO A 258 -14.61 -17.04 30.42
CA PRO A 258 -13.95 -15.85 30.94
C PRO A 258 -12.88 -15.42 29.94
N PRO A 259 -12.58 -14.12 29.83
CA PRO A 259 -11.42 -13.70 29.06
C PRO A 259 -10.24 -14.47 29.63
N THR A 260 -9.72 -15.40 28.86
CA THR A 260 -8.47 -16.06 29.23
C THR A 260 -7.46 -14.93 29.17
N ASP A 261 -7.01 -14.49 30.34
CA ASP A 261 -5.93 -13.54 30.46
C ASP A 261 -4.75 -14.07 29.65
N ALA A 262 -4.61 -13.58 28.42
CA ALA A 262 -3.44 -13.82 27.59
C ALA A 262 -2.17 -13.17 28.20
N ALA A 263 -2.33 -12.56 29.37
CA ALA A 263 -1.31 -11.84 30.11
C ALA A 263 -0.57 -12.65 31.16
N SER A 264 -0.81 -13.96 31.29
CA SER A 264 -0.01 -14.79 32.18
C SER A 264 1.22 -15.40 31.49
N SER A 265 1.82 -14.69 30.52
CA SER A 265 3.21 -14.96 30.19
C SER A 265 4.09 -14.41 31.31
N THR A 266 4.81 -15.28 31.98
CA THR A 266 5.85 -14.97 32.97
C THR A 266 7.03 -14.14 32.42
N ALA A 267 6.92 -13.63 31.20
CA ALA A 267 7.83 -12.62 30.66
C ALA A 267 7.47 -11.28 31.30
N GLY A 268 8.39 -10.73 32.09
CA GLY A 268 8.25 -9.38 32.66
C GLY A 268 7.94 -8.34 31.59
N PRO A 269 7.49 -7.14 31.97
CA PRO A 269 7.07 -6.12 31.02
C PRO A 269 8.22 -5.86 30.05
N ILE A 270 7.96 -6.08 28.76
CA ILE A 270 8.90 -5.76 27.68
C ILE A 270 9.04 -4.24 27.66
N THR A 271 10.13 -3.73 28.20
CA THR A 271 10.44 -2.30 28.15
C THR A 271 11.01 -2.01 26.76
N LEU A 272 10.16 -1.52 25.86
CA LEU A 272 10.58 -1.05 24.55
C LEU A 272 11.47 0.20 24.74
N LYS A 273 12.76 0.03 24.72
CA LYS A 273 13.72 1.13 24.69
C LYS A 273 13.87 1.61 23.25
N ARG A 274 13.31 2.75 22.93
CA ARG A 274 13.63 3.46 21.67
C ARG A 274 14.97 4.17 21.84
N SER A 275 16.07 3.49 21.54
CA SER A 275 17.35 4.15 21.39
C SER A 275 17.42 4.74 19.96
N GLY A 276 17.87 5.98 19.81
CA GLY A 276 18.02 6.60 18.49
C GLY A 276 19.02 5.87 17.57
N THR A 277 19.83 4.98 18.14
CA THR A 277 20.81 4.15 17.42
C THR A 277 20.16 3.06 16.56
N GLU A 278 18.89 2.72 16.81
CA GLU A 278 18.14 1.69 16.06
C GLU A 278 17.41 2.27 14.85
N LEU A 279 17.58 3.58 14.57
CA LEU A 279 16.92 4.21 13.42
C LEU A 279 17.54 3.67 12.12
N PRO A 280 16.75 3.07 11.22
CA PRO A 280 17.24 2.65 9.91
C PRO A 280 17.86 3.82 9.15
N SER A 281 19.00 3.61 8.52
CA SER A 281 19.72 4.68 7.81
C SER A 281 18.88 5.35 6.74
N ARG A 282 18.08 4.58 6.00
CA ARG A 282 17.13 5.09 5.00
C ARG A 282 16.09 6.03 5.64
N VAL A 283 15.59 5.69 6.83
CA VAL A 283 14.59 6.52 7.54
C VAL A 283 15.20 7.85 7.96
N ALA A 284 16.43 7.83 8.45
CA ALA A 284 17.16 9.06 8.82
C ALA A 284 17.40 9.95 7.60
N ASP A 285 17.87 9.38 6.50
CA ASP A 285 18.07 10.09 5.23
C ASP A 285 16.74 10.68 4.72
N SER A 286 15.66 9.90 4.78
CA SER A 286 14.31 10.36 4.41
C SER A 286 13.84 11.53 5.26
N PHE A 287 14.11 11.56 6.57
CA PHE A 287 13.78 12.71 7.43
C PHE A 287 14.61 13.95 7.09
N PHE A 288 15.89 13.76 6.81
CA PHE A 288 16.75 14.88 6.38
C PHE A 288 16.19 15.54 5.11
N TRP A 289 15.92 14.73 4.09
CA TRP A 289 15.36 15.25 2.84
C TRP A 289 13.94 15.77 2.98
N LEU A 290 13.13 15.20 3.87
CA LEU A 290 11.80 15.72 4.17
C LEU A 290 11.89 17.14 4.73
N GLY A 291 12.74 17.37 5.74
CA GLY A 291 12.98 18.70 6.32
C GLY A 291 13.46 19.69 5.26
N ARG A 292 14.44 19.30 4.44
CA ARG A 292 14.97 20.14 3.36
C ARG A 292 13.90 20.56 2.34
N ASN A 293 13.01 19.64 1.96
CA ASN A 293 11.95 19.94 0.98
C ASN A 293 10.82 20.75 1.61
N ILE A 294 10.51 20.54 2.89
CA ILE A 294 9.54 21.39 3.62
C ILE A 294 10.05 22.83 3.68
N GLU A 295 11.28 23.07 4.11
CA GLU A 295 11.87 24.42 4.17
C GLU A 295 11.92 25.09 2.79
N ARG A 296 12.26 24.31 1.74
CA ARG A 296 12.28 24.84 0.37
C ARG A 296 10.88 25.22 -0.09
N ALA A 297 9.87 24.39 0.14
CA ALA A 297 8.49 24.67 -0.22
C ALA A 297 7.96 25.90 0.55
N GLU A 298 8.22 25.99 1.85
CA GLU A 298 7.83 27.12 2.69
C GLU A 298 8.49 28.43 2.23
N PHE A 299 9.80 28.40 2.00
CA PHE A 299 10.54 29.56 1.51
C PHE A 299 10.04 30.02 0.15
N GLY A 300 9.85 29.09 -0.78
CA GLY A 300 9.30 29.37 -2.11
C GLY A 300 7.88 29.94 -2.03
N ALA A 301 7.02 29.37 -1.22
CA ALA A 301 5.65 29.84 -1.01
C ALA A 301 5.63 31.28 -0.44
N ARG A 302 6.47 31.56 0.56
CA ARG A 302 6.58 32.93 1.15
C ARG A 302 7.08 33.95 0.14
N LEU A 303 8.12 33.65 -0.62
CA LEU A 303 8.63 34.55 -1.66
C LEU A 303 7.61 34.77 -2.77
N MET A 304 6.96 33.69 -3.23
CA MET A 304 5.93 33.77 -4.27
C MET A 304 4.74 34.64 -3.80
N ARG A 305 4.30 34.46 -2.55
CA ARG A 305 3.25 35.29 -1.99
C ARG A 305 3.62 36.77 -2.01
N ILE A 306 4.84 37.13 -1.61
CA ILE A 306 5.33 38.50 -1.66
C ILE A 306 5.33 39.03 -3.10
N ALA A 307 5.82 38.23 -4.06
CA ALA A 307 5.83 38.59 -5.47
C ALA A 307 4.43 38.86 -6.01
N LEU A 308 3.46 38.01 -5.70
CA LEU A 308 2.05 38.18 -6.11
C LEU A 308 1.41 39.40 -5.46
N GLN A 309 1.67 39.66 -4.18
CA GLN A 309 1.19 40.87 -3.49
C GLN A 309 1.75 42.16 -4.07
N LEU A 310 3.04 42.17 -4.47
CA LEU A 310 3.65 43.31 -5.12
C LEU A 310 3.04 43.54 -6.51
N LEU A 311 2.62 42.50 -7.22
CA LEU A 311 1.90 42.62 -8.51
C LEU A 311 0.49 43.21 -8.33
N LEU A 312 -0.20 42.90 -7.24
CA LEU A 312 -1.53 43.44 -6.93
C LEU A 312 -1.48 44.92 -6.55
N ASN A 313 -0.37 45.38 -5.95
CA ASN A 313 -0.16 46.75 -5.48
C ASN A 313 0.61 47.61 -6.50
N GLU A 314 0.03 47.86 -7.66
CA GLU A 314 0.63 48.45 -8.88
C GLU A 314 1.52 49.71 -8.72
N ARG A 315 1.60 50.38 -7.57
CA ARG A 315 2.16 51.75 -7.46
C ARG A 315 3.52 51.87 -6.76
N GLU A 316 3.97 50.96 -5.93
CA GLU A 316 5.17 51.16 -5.09
C GLU A 316 6.31 50.14 -5.26
N GLY A 317 6.09 49.04 -5.98
CA GLY A 317 6.92 47.84 -5.80
C GLY A 317 7.90 47.47 -6.95
N ILE A 318 8.10 48.28 -7.98
CA ILE A 318 8.87 47.84 -9.18
C ILE A 318 10.33 47.48 -8.84
N LEU A 319 11.00 48.25 -7.99
CA LEU A 319 12.40 47.96 -7.58
C LEU A 319 12.50 46.80 -6.59
N GLU A 320 11.56 46.71 -5.68
CA GLU A 320 11.49 45.61 -4.68
C GLU A 320 11.05 44.32 -5.36
N GLY A 321 10.07 44.40 -6.27
CA GLY A 321 9.62 43.26 -7.07
C GLY A 321 10.73 42.61 -7.89
N SER A 322 11.64 43.41 -8.46
CA SER A 322 12.77 42.89 -9.24
C SER A 322 13.75 42.04 -8.37
N ARG A 323 13.92 42.41 -7.08
CA ARG A 323 14.77 41.66 -6.15
C ARG A 323 14.13 40.35 -5.73
N VAL A 324 12.81 40.36 -5.47
CA VAL A 324 12.05 39.15 -5.10
C VAL A 324 12.00 38.17 -6.27
N LEU A 325 11.74 38.65 -7.49
CA LEU A 325 11.76 37.82 -8.69
C LEU A 325 13.14 37.21 -8.96
N ARG A 326 14.21 37.98 -8.76
CA ARG A 326 15.57 37.46 -8.86
C ARG A 326 15.81 36.34 -7.84
N ALA A 327 15.42 36.55 -6.58
CA ALA A 327 15.54 35.52 -5.54
C ALA A 327 14.73 34.26 -5.88
N LEU A 328 13.53 34.40 -6.44
CA LEU A 328 12.73 33.27 -6.91
C LEU A 328 13.42 32.51 -8.05
N ALA A 329 14.01 33.22 -9.03
CA ALA A 329 14.73 32.57 -10.12
C ALA A 329 16.03 31.91 -9.65
N GLU A 330 16.83 32.58 -8.81
CA GLU A 330 18.07 32.05 -8.25
C GLU A 330 17.79 30.79 -7.35
N SER A 331 16.62 30.75 -6.72
CA SER A 331 16.17 29.58 -5.94
C SER A 331 15.49 28.50 -6.81
N GLY A 332 15.33 28.72 -8.11
CA GLY A 332 14.70 27.78 -9.06
C GLY A 332 13.19 27.66 -8.90
N GLN A 333 12.53 28.65 -8.32
CA GLN A 333 11.07 28.68 -8.14
C GLN A 333 10.32 29.18 -9.38
N ILE A 334 11.01 29.94 -10.24
CA ILE A 334 10.50 30.44 -11.50
C ILE A 334 11.58 30.31 -12.60
N GLU A 335 11.15 30.39 -13.85
CA GLU A 335 12.07 30.44 -15.00
C GLU A 335 12.92 31.71 -14.95
N PRO A 336 14.25 31.62 -15.20
CA PRO A 336 15.14 32.77 -15.23
C PRO A 336 14.76 33.82 -16.27
N ASP A 337 14.14 33.41 -17.38
CA ASP A 337 13.73 34.26 -18.49
C ASP A 337 12.59 35.23 -18.12
N LEU A 338 11.94 35.03 -17.00
CA LEU A 338 10.95 35.96 -16.45
C LEU A 338 11.58 37.24 -15.85
N ILE A 339 12.91 37.29 -15.72
CA ILE A 339 13.65 38.43 -15.20
C ILE A 339 14.15 39.26 -16.39
N VAL A 340 13.30 40.10 -16.95
CA VAL A 340 13.68 40.98 -18.08
C VAL A 340 13.97 42.42 -17.60
N PRO A 341 15.01 43.11 -18.13
CA PRO A 341 15.18 44.55 -17.91
C PRO A 341 13.98 45.31 -18.52
N GLY A 342 13.26 46.11 -17.72
CA GLY A 342 12.10 46.86 -18.17
C GLY A 342 10.75 46.32 -17.68
N MET A 343 10.62 46.13 -16.40
CA MET A 343 9.52 45.41 -15.71
C MET A 343 8.09 45.91 -16.03
N LYS A 344 7.93 47.15 -16.51
CA LYS A 344 6.60 47.70 -16.88
C LYS A 344 6.00 47.02 -18.11
N GLU A 345 6.85 46.57 -19.04
CA GLU A 345 6.40 45.89 -20.25
C GLU A 345 6.12 44.42 -20.05
N THR A 346 6.63 43.83 -18.95
CA THR A 346 6.49 42.40 -18.63
C THR A 346 5.40 42.11 -17.61
N LEU A 347 4.75 43.09 -17.00
CA LEU A 347 3.67 42.90 -16.00
C LEU A 347 2.56 41.97 -16.47
N PRO A 348 2.03 42.05 -17.71
CA PRO A 348 0.98 41.11 -18.15
C PRO A 348 1.47 39.67 -18.26
N VAL A 349 2.76 39.48 -18.55
CA VAL A 349 3.37 38.14 -18.62
C VAL A 349 3.55 37.59 -17.20
N LEU A 350 4.01 38.42 -16.26
CA LEU A 350 4.21 38.00 -14.86
C LEU A 350 2.90 37.64 -14.16
N THR A 351 1.83 38.40 -14.42
CA THR A 351 0.49 38.09 -13.82
C THR A 351 -0.05 36.75 -14.26
N SER A 352 0.32 36.23 -15.43
CA SER A 352 -0.08 34.92 -15.92
C SER A 352 0.94 33.81 -15.56
N SER A 353 2.24 34.12 -15.53
CA SER A 353 3.32 33.15 -15.39
C SER A 353 3.61 32.79 -13.94
N LEU A 354 3.53 33.76 -13.00
CA LEU A 354 3.83 33.48 -11.59
C LEU A 354 2.84 32.49 -10.95
N PRO A 355 1.50 32.66 -11.10
CA PRO A 355 0.57 31.66 -10.60
C PRO A 355 0.79 30.28 -11.23
N ARG A 356 1.13 30.24 -12.53
CA ARG A 356 1.43 28.99 -13.24
C ARG A 356 2.65 28.27 -12.67
N SER A 357 3.70 28.99 -12.28
CA SER A 357 4.94 28.43 -11.73
C SER A 357 4.69 27.63 -10.43
N LEU A 358 3.65 27.95 -9.64
CA LEU A 358 3.27 27.20 -8.44
C LEU A 358 2.85 25.76 -8.75
N PHE A 359 2.30 25.52 -9.94
CA PHE A 359 1.75 24.22 -10.33
C PHE A 359 2.58 23.53 -11.42
N SER A 360 3.71 24.15 -11.84
CA SER A 360 4.56 23.61 -12.89
C SER A 360 5.39 22.44 -12.43
N ASP A 361 5.36 21.35 -13.19
CA ASP A 361 6.21 20.18 -13.03
C ASP A 361 7.61 20.38 -13.68
N ASP A 362 7.76 21.41 -14.52
CA ASP A 362 8.99 21.67 -15.30
C ASP A 362 10.11 22.32 -14.46
N LEU A 363 9.78 22.77 -13.24
CA LEU A 363 10.71 23.39 -12.30
C LEU A 363 11.20 22.40 -11.25
N PRO A 364 12.38 21.78 -11.40
CA PRO A 364 12.87 20.74 -10.47
C PRO A 364 13.04 21.22 -9.02
N MET A 365 13.25 22.52 -8.84
CA MET A 365 13.39 23.16 -7.52
C MET A 365 12.16 23.98 -7.14
N GLY A 366 11.12 23.95 -7.98
CA GLY A 366 9.89 24.69 -7.81
C GLY A 366 9.04 24.21 -6.63
N PHE A 367 8.03 25.02 -6.29
CA PHE A 367 7.11 24.73 -5.20
C PHE A 367 6.43 23.37 -5.38
N ARG A 368 5.85 23.10 -6.58
CA ARG A 368 5.16 21.83 -6.85
C ARG A 368 6.08 20.63 -6.69
N SER A 369 7.27 20.67 -7.30
CA SER A 369 8.26 19.60 -7.18
C SER A 369 8.68 19.35 -5.73
N SER A 370 8.90 20.41 -4.94
CA SER A 370 9.21 20.31 -3.52
C SER A 370 8.09 19.65 -2.73
N LEU A 371 6.83 20.01 -3.01
CA LEU A 371 5.66 19.42 -2.37
C LEU A 371 5.51 17.93 -2.74
N ASP A 372 5.71 17.55 -3.99
CA ASP A 372 5.69 16.14 -4.43
C ASP A 372 6.77 15.32 -3.72
N HIS A 373 7.93 15.90 -3.46
CA HIS A 373 8.98 15.26 -2.65
C HIS A 373 8.54 15.10 -1.19
N VAL A 374 7.92 16.12 -0.58
CA VAL A 374 7.37 16.05 0.78
C VAL A 374 6.35 14.91 0.89
N ILE A 375 5.41 14.82 -0.04
CA ILE A 375 4.37 13.79 -0.06
C ILE A 375 4.98 12.40 -0.18
N ARG A 376 5.89 12.20 -1.13
CA ARG A 376 6.56 10.92 -1.38
C ARG A 376 7.40 10.46 -0.17
N LEU A 377 8.21 11.36 0.41
CA LEU A 377 9.03 11.05 1.57
C LEU A 377 8.18 10.77 2.80
N SER A 378 7.12 11.55 3.01
CA SER A 378 6.18 11.35 4.12
C SER A 378 5.44 10.02 4.02
N ALA A 379 5.10 9.57 2.80
CA ALA A 379 4.51 8.25 2.58
C ALA A 379 5.46 7.14 3.07
N GLY A 380 6.77 7.26 2.80
CA GLY A 380 7.79 6.30 3.28
C GLY A 380 8.03 6.33 4.79
N LEU A 381 7.66 7.43 5.45
CA LEU A 381 7.83 7.66 6.89
C LEU A 381 6.52 7.53 7.69
N ARG A 382 5.50 6.94 7.10
CA ARG A 382 4.13 6.88 7.65
C ARG A 382 4.05 6.30 9.07
N ASP A 383 4.85 5.31 9.38
CA ASP A 383 4.95 4.69 10.71
C ASP A 383 5.52 5.63 11.77
N ARG A 384 6.22 6.70 11.36
CA ARG A 384 6.90 7.68 12.22
C ARG A 384 6.16 9.00 12.36
N LEU A 385 5.30 9.34 11.39
CA LEU A 385 4.54 10.57 11.39
C LEU A 385 3.27 10.45 12.25
N SER A 386 2.88 11.55 12.92
CA SER A 386 1.60 11.61 13.60
C SER A 386 0.43 11.59 12.61
N THR A 387 -0.75 11.21 13.10
CA THR A 387 -1.97 11.25 12.28
C THR A 387 -2.26 12.68 11.81
N ASP A 388 -1.98 13.67 12.66
CA ASP A 388 -2.24 15.07 12.32
C ASP A 388 -1.25 15.60 11.29
N SER A 389 0.05 15.29 11.42
CA SER A 389 1.04 15.60 10.38
C SER A 389 0.63 15.03 9.03
N TRP A 390 0.14 13.78 9.02
CA TRP A 390 -0.33 13.14 7.80
C TRP A 390 -1.59 13.82 7.22
N ARG A 391 -2.53 14.24 8.07
CA ARG A 391 -3.72 14.99 7.62
C ARG A 391 -3.35 16.33 6.99
N ILE A 392 -2.40 17.05 7.59
CA ILE A 392 -1.89 18.32 7.06
C ILE A 392 -1.27 18.09 5.67
N ILE A 393 -0.37 17.12 5.53
CA ILE A 393 0.29 16.82 4.25
C ILE A 393 -0.73 16.45 3.16
N ASN A 394 -1.73 15.61 3.47
CA ASN A 394 -2.77 15.26 2.51
C ASN A 394 -3.66 16.46 2.16
N ARG A 395 -3.93 17.36 3.11
CA ARG A 395 -4.68 18.59 2.83
C ARG A 395 -3.89 19.51 1.90
N MET A 396 -2.59 19.66 2.12
CA MET A 396 -1.70 20.44 1.23
C MET A 396 -1.69 19.84 -0.18
N ASP A 397 -1.58 18.51 -0.32
CA ASP A 397 -1.63 17.85 -1.62
C ASP A 397 -2.96 18.10 -2.35
N ALA A 398 -4.08 17.99 -1.63
CA ALA A 398 -5.41 18.24 -2.19
C ALA A 398 -5.60 19.71 -2.64
N LEU A 399 -5.09 20.68 -1.87
CA LEU A 399 -5.16 22.10 -2.20
C LEU A 399 -4.29 22.44 -3.42
N CYS A 400 -3.14 21.79 -3.56
CA CYS A 400 -2.19 21.98 -4.65
C CYS A 400 -2.34 20.94 -5.76
N ALA A 401 -3.47 20.24 -5.84
CA ALA A 401 -3.73 19.24 -6.87
C ALA A 401 -3.47 19.83 -8.27
N ARG A 402 -2.92 19.01 -9.17
CA ARG A 402 -2.65 19.39 -10.56
C ARG A 402 -3.92 19.90 -11.22
N ARG A 403 -3.83 21.08 -11.82
CA ARG A 403 -4.93 21.71 -12.53
C ARG A 403 -4.61 21.78 -14.03
N PRO A 404 -5.57 21.60 -14.92
CA PRO A 404 -5.36 21.87 -16.35
C PRO A 404 -5.03 23.35 -16.56
N ALA A 405 -4.32 23.67 -17.62
CA ALA A 405 -3.88 25.04 -17.92
C ALA A 405 -5.04 26.05 -18.04
N SER A 406 -6.25 25.56 -18.34
CA SER A 406 -7.48 26.36 -18.40
C SER A 406 -8.09 26.69 -17.02
N ASP A 407 -7.62 26.05 -15.96
CA ASP A 407 -8.16 26.13 -14.59
C ASP A 407 -7.12 26.59 -13.57
N LEU A 408 -6.10 27.31 -14.02
CA LEU A 408 -5.08 27.88 -13.14
C LEU A 408 -5.64 29.11 -12.43
N PRO A 409 -5.32 29.28 -11.13
CA PRO A 409 -5.78 30.42 -10.35
C PRO A 409 -5.19 31.72 -10.93
N ASP A 410 -5.92 32.79 -10.75
CA ASP A 410 -5.39 34.14 -10.98
C ASP A 410 -4.46 34.56 -9.83
N VAL A 411 -3.95 35.80 -9.86
CA VAL A 411 -3.00 36.30 -8.85
C VAL A 411 -3.65 36.38 -7.46
N ALA A 412 -4.94 36.74 -7.37
CA ALA A 412 -5.64 36.86 -6.11
C ALA A 412 -5.91 35.46 -5.49
N ASP A 413 -6.43 34.56 -6.28
CA ASP A 413 -6.69 33.15 -5.87
C ASP A 413 -5.40 32.44 -5.46
N ALA A 414 -4.30 32.66 -6.21
CA ALA A 414 -3.00 32.10 -5.88
C ALA A 414 -2.43 32.66 -4.58
N THR A 415 -2.67 33.96 -4.29
CA THR A 415 -2.27 34.58 -3.03
C THR A 415 -3.05 34.01 -1.85
N GLU A 416 -4.37 33.85 -1.99
CA GLU A 416 -5.22 33.23 -0.95
C GLU A 416 -4.81 31.77 -0.68
N LEU A 417 -4.51 31.00 -1.75
CA LEU A 417 -4.00 29.63 -1.60
C LEU A 417 -2.70 29.60 -0.79
N LEU A 418 -1.76 30.51 -1.08
CA LEU A 418 -0.49 30.58 -0.36
C LEU A 418 -0.68 31.01 1.10
N ASP A 419 -1.60 31.91 1.38
CA ASP A 419 -1.96 32.29 2.77
C ASP A 419 -2.50 31.09 3.56
N MET A 420 -3.34 30.25 2.94
CA MET A 420 -3.83 29.00 3.54
C MET A 420 -2.74 27.95 3.76
N LEU A 421 -1.69 27.93 2.92
CA LEU A 421 -0.60 26.95 3.02
C LEU A 421 0.48 27.34 4.03
N ILE A 422 0.63 28.65 4.29
CA ILE A 422 1.66 29.21 5.19
C ILE A 422 1.10 29.32 6.64
N SER A 423 -0.22 29.41 6.79
CA SER A 423 -0.91 29.46 8.10
C SER A 423 -0.94 28.10 8.81
#